data_f6a5fbd4dbfd10a77d76b513ba9c6ccd
#
_entry.id   f6a5fbd4dbfd10a77d76b513ba9c6ccd
#
_cell.length_a   1.000
_cell.length_b   1.000
_cell.length_c   1.000
_cell.angle_alpha   90.00
_cell.angle_beta   90.00
_cell.angle_gamma   90.00
#
_symmetry.space_group_name_H-M   'P 1'
#
loop_
_entity.id
_entity.type
_entity.pdbx_description
1 polymer ?
#
loop_
_entity_poly.entity_id
_entity_poly.type
_entity_poly.pdbx_seq_one_letter_code
_entity_poly.pdbx_strand_id
1 'polypeptide(L)'
;LNMRKAAKNPEDSTIVEHRITSDGFKEFCYGTDNYAGNTVTDTTERVFPSELVWSPDSKHVAVMRWDMRPLKDFWVINSLTSPRPTLETYKYQMPGEPGPHGHMYIFNAGDWSSHTVKINAFKDQEFSFQTAEPTVNDEFTDYYGKTWLGDNNGFYVIRQSRDLKRLDICHVGVDSDSTRTVITDRMNTYVECRQTRILEGGKKLIHWSERNGWANLYLYSADGKVIRNLTEGAYHVDDVLAVNEKEGYILFRACGKEKGENPYQLHVYRVSLQGGEPKLLDMPDMNVDAYALEDGKYFIANYSR
;
A
#
# COMPACT_ATOMS: atom_id res chain seq x y z
N LEU A 1 -1.79 16.79 -15.79
CA LEU A 1 -0.57 16.00 -15.69
C LEU A 1 0.38 16.40 -16.81
N ASN A 2 1.63 16.63 -16.48
CA ASN A 2 2.71 16.92 -17.45
C ASN A 2 3.79 15.85 -17.27
N MET A 3 4.41 15.45 -18.39
CA MET A 3 5.51 14.50 -18.38
C MET A 3 6.68 14.97 -19.23
N ARG A 4 7.90 14.61 -18.85
CA ARG A 4 9.13 14.86 -19.61
C ARG A 4 10.10 13.70 -19.43
N LYS A 5 11.01 13.53 -20.39
CA LYS A 5 12.13 12.59 -20.20
C LYS A 5 13.03 13.06 -19.05
N ALA A 6 13.62 12.10 -18.33
CA ALA A 6 14.63 12.46 -17.34
C ALA A 6 15.84 13.10 -18.02
N ALA A 7 16.28 14.24 -17.50
CA ALA A 7 17.50 14.90 -17.98
C ALA A 7 18.73 14.13 -17.50
N LYS A 8 19.67 13.88 -18.39
CA LYS A 8 21.02 13.44 -18.02
C LYS A 8 21.85 14.56 -17.37
N ASN A 9 21.54 15.80 -17.74
CA ASN A 9 22.11 17.01 -17.16
C ASN A 9 20.96 17.93 -16.77
N PRO A 10 20.90 18.50 -15.55
CA PRO A 10 19.86 19.44 -15.12
C PRO A 10 19.71 20.67 -16.02
N GLU A 11 20.77 21.07 -16.73
CA GLU A 11 20.80 22.22 -17.63
C GLU A 11 20.40 21.89 -19.09
N ASP A 12 19.96 20.65 -19.36
CA ASP A 12 19.56 20.24 -20.72
C ASP A 12 18.25 20.93 -21.13
N SER A 13 18.39 22.04 -21.86
CA SER A 13 17.26 22.81 -22.39
C SER A 13 16.54 22.15 -23.57
N THR A 14 17.02 21.01 -24.06
CA THR A 14 16.40 20.30 -25.19
C THR A 14 15.23 19.40 -24.75
N ILE A 15 15.04 19.23 -23.43
CA ILE A 15 13.96 18.41 -22.90
C ILE A 15 12.64 19.14 -22.97
N VAL A 16 11.72 18.58 -23.74
CA VAL A 16 10.38 19.12 -23.91
C VAL A 16 9.45 18.48 -22.86
N GLU A 17 8.70 19.33 -22.17
CA GLU A 17 7.60 18.91 -21.31
C GLU A 17 6.32 18.74 -22.13
N HIS A 18 5.70 17.57 -22.04
CA HIS A 18 4.45 17.27 -22.71
C HIS A 18 3.29 17.37 -21.75
N ARG A 19 2.29 18.19 -22.07
CA ARG A 19 1.03 18.24 -21.35
C ARG A 19 0.16 17.06 -21.74
N ILE A 20 -0.07 16.13 -20.81
CA ILE A 20 -0.81 14.89 -21.02
C ILE A 20 -2.30 15.09 -20.76
N THR A 21 -2.66 15.83 -19.72
CA THR A 21 -4.05 16.11 -19.37
C THR A 21 -4.29 17.61 -19.25
N SER A 22 -5.52 18.05 -19.53
CA SER A 22 -5.92 19.46 -19.46
C SER A 22 -7.17 19.70 -18.60
N ASP A 23 -7.74 18.63 -18.03
CA ASP A 23 -9.03 18.62 -17.35
C ASP A 23 -8.93 18.46 -15.83
N GLY A 24 -7.72 18.53 -15.27
CA GLY A 24 -7.48 18.51 -13.84
C GLY A 24 -7.74 19.89 -13.20
N PHE A 25 -8.35 19.90 -12.02
CA PHE A 25 -8.54 21.08 -11.17
C PHE A 25 -8.57 20.67 -9.69
N LYS A 26 -8.61 21.63 -8.76
CA LYS A 26 -8.38 21.43 -7.33
C LYS A 26 -9.17 20.27 -6.70
N GLU A 27 -10.46 20.15 -7.02
CA GLU A 27 -11.32 19.10 -6.47
C GLU A 27 -11.39 17.84 -7.36
N PHE A 28 -10.64 17.80 -8.46
CA PHE A 28 -10.58 16.65 -9.36
C PHE A 28 -9.21 16.59 -10.05
N CYS A 29 -8.19 16.20 -9.30
CA CYS A 29 -6.79 16.24 -9.72
C CYS A 29 -6.18 14.86 -9.88
N TYR A 30 -5.14 14.80 -10.70
CA TYR A 30 -4.37 13.58 -10.94
C TYR A 30 -3.22 13.46 -9.95
N GLY A 31 -3.04 12.26 -9.39
CA GLY A 31 -1.86 11.87 -8.63
C GLY A 31 -1.73 12.47 -7.22
N THR A 32 -2.79 13.08 -6.72
CA THR A 32 -2.84 13.58 -5.34
C THR A 32 -4.27 13.63 -4.84
N ASP A 33 -4.46 13.30 -3.59
CA ASP A 33 -5.65 13.61 -2.83
C ASP A 33 -5.48 15.02 -2.21
N ASN A 34 -6.13 16.01 -2.64
CA ASN A 34 -6.16 17.31 -1.94
C ASN A 34 -7.04 17.24 -0.68
N TYR A 35 -6.97 16.12 0.05
CA TYR A 35 -7.75 15.87 1.24
C TYR A 35 -7.13 16.60 2.45
N ALA A 36 -7.99 17.17 3.29
CA ALA A 36 -7.74 17.75 4.61
C ALA A 36 -6.30 18.25 4.89
N GLY A 37 -6.02 19.50 4.55
CA GLY A 37 -4.81 20.20 4.99
C GLY A 37 -3.74 20.43 3.93
N ASN A 38 -3.78 19.77 2.80
CA ASN A 38 -2.98 20.13 1.62
C ASN A 38 -3.70 21.24 0.85
N THR A 39 -3.92 22.36 1.52
CA THR A 39 -4.34 23.58 0.84
C THR A 39 -3.15 24.10 0.03
N VAL A 40 -3.05 23.64 -1.21
CA VAL A 40 -2.29 24.39 -2.22
C VAL A 40 -3.05 25.72 -2.37
N THR A 41 -2.65 26.69 -1.59
CA THR A 41 -3.23 28.04 -1.61
C THR A 41 -2.79 28.82 -2.83
N ASP A 42 -1.69 28.40 -3.45
CA ASP A 42 -1.14 28.98 -4.67
C ASP A 42 -1.37 28.06 -5.87
N THR A 43 -2.23 28.48 -6.80
CA THR A 43 -2.50 27.77 -8.05
C THR A 43 -1.31 27.79 -9.01
N THR A 44 -0.24 28.54 -8.71
CA THR A 44 1.00 28.58 -9.47
C THR A 44 2.02 27.55 -8.99
N GLU A 45 1.86 26.99 -7.79
CA GLU A 45 2.75 25.94 -7.30
C GLU A 45 2.53 24.62 -8.06
N ARG A 46 3.64 24.04 -8.51
CA ARG A 46 3.65 22.68 -9.07
C ARG A 46 3.48 21.68 -7.94
N VAL A 47 2.38 20.95 -7.97
CA VAL A 47 2.18 19.80 -7.08
C VAL A 47 2.81 18.57 -7.73
N PHE A 48 3.74 17.95 -7.03
CA PHE A 48 4.27 16.65 -7.45
C PHE A 48 3.26 15.56 -7.12
N PRO A 49 2.84 14.75 -8.09
CA PRO A 49 1.89 13.68 -7.83
C PRO A 49 2.55 12.60 -6.96
N SER A 50 1.92 12.28 -5.81
CA SER A 50 2.34 11.22 -4.90
C SER A 50 1.77 9.85 -5.26
N GLU A 51 0.64 9.83 -5.98
CA GLU A 51 -0.06 8.60 -6.37
C GLU A 51 0.10 8.31 -7.86
N LEU A 52 1.36 8.26 -8.29
CA LEU A 52 1.77 7.98 -9.65
C LEU A 52 2.90 6.94 -9.61
N VAL A 53 2.71 5.84 -10.33
CA VAL A 53 3.67 4.73 -10.33
C VAL A 53 4.03 4.30 -11.75
N TRP A 54 5.33 4.31 -12.05
CA TRP A 54 5.87 3.93 -13.35
C TRP A 54 6.12 2.43 -13.45
N SER A 55 5.86 1.86 -14.64
CA SER A 55 6.32 0.51 -14.95
C SER A 55 7.85 0.46 -15.01
N PRO A 56 8.50 -0.68 -14.66
CA PRO A 56 9.95 -0.81 -14.68
C PRO A 56 10.60 -0.45 -16.01
N ASP A 57 9.94 -0.73 -17.13
CA ASP A 57 10.41 -0.39 -18.48
C ASP A 57 10.10 1.06 -18.90
N SER A 58 9.49 1.85 -18.03
CA SER A 58 9.10 3.26 -18.26
C SER A 58 8.15 3.49 -19.44
N LYS A 59 7.41 2.46 -19.87
CA LYS A 59 6.43 2.59 -20.96
C LYS A 59 5.03 2.92 -20.49
N HIS A 60 4.71 2.62 -19.24
CA HIS A 60 3.39 2.86 -18.68
C HIS A 60 3.49 3.58 -17.34
N VAL A 61 2.47 4.36 -17.03
CA VAL A 61 2.32 4.98 -15.72
C VAL A 61 0.88 4.83 -15.26
N ALA A 62 0.69 4.27 -14.06
CA ALA A 62 -0.60 4.23 -13.41
C ALA A 62 -0.74 5.45 -12.50
N VAL A 63 -1.90 6.09 -12.55
CA VAL A 63 -2.18 7.34 -11.85
C VAL A 63 -3.55 7.26 -11.20
N MET A 64 -3.63 7.60 -9.92
CA MET A 64 -4.91 7.84 -9.26
C MET A 64 -5.40 9.27 -9.56
N ARG A 65 -6.71 9.41 -9.68
CA ARG A 65 -7.39 10.69 -9.78
C ARG A 65 -8.53 10.72 -8.79
N TRP A 66 -8.53 11.69 -7.91
CA TRP A 66 -9.53 11.81 -6.86
C TRP A 66 -10.60 12.85 -7.19
N ASP A 67 -11.86 12.45 -7.09
CA ASP A 67 -13.02 13.33 -7.19
C ASP A 67 -13.49 13.74 -5.80
N MET A 68 -13.15 14.94 -5.41
CA MET A 68 -13.49 15.55 -4.12
C MET A 68 -14.77 16.40 -4.19
N ARG A 69 -15.38 16.54 -5.37
CA ARG A 69 -16.61 17.37 -5.57
C ARG A 69 -17.80 16.93 -4.72
N PRO A 70 -17.98 15.64 -4.38
CA PRO A 70 -19.05 15.22 -3.48
C PRO A 70 -18.89 15.69 -2.03
N LEU A 71 -17.67 16.08 -1.61
CA LEU A 71 -17.38 16.51 -0.26
C LEU A 71 -17.86 17.95 -0.03
N LYS A 72 -18.34 18.19 1.19
CA LYS A 72 -18.70 19.54 1.66
C LYS A 72 -17.51 20.24 2.29
N ASP A 73 -17.63 21.55 2.42
CA ASP A 73 -16.63 22.36 3.09
C ASP A 73 -16.72 22.22 4.61
N PHE A 74 -15.57 22.13 5.24
CA PHE A 74 -15.39 22.20 6.68
C PHE A 74 -14.60 23.46 7.03
N TRP A 75 -14.93 24.07 8.16
CA TRP A 75 -14.35 25.34 8.57
C TRP A 75 -13.62 25.21 9.89
N VAL A 76 -12.43 25.78 9.95
CA VAL A 76 -11.61 25.87 11.17
C VAL A 76 -11.19 27.33 11.37
N ILE A 77 -11.33 27.80 12.59
CA ILE A 77 -10.81 29.13 12.95
C ILE A 77 -9.37 28.95 13.42
N ASN A 78 -8.42 29.49 12.67
CA ASN A 78 -7.03 29.56 13.10
C ASN A 78 -6.86 30.79 14.00
N SER A 79 -6.84 30.55 15.30
CA SER A 79 -6.73 31.60 16.33
C SER A 79 -5.30 32.08 16.55
N LEU A 80 -4.30 31.43 15.96
CA LEU A 80 -2.88 31.77 16.14
C LEU A 80 -2.38 32.84 15.15
N THR A 81 -3.18 33.18 14.14
CA THR A 81 -2.83 34.19 13.16
C THR A 81 -2.94 35.61 13.76
N SER A 82 -2.04 36.52 13.38
CA SER A 82 -1.97 37.91 13.83
C SER A 82 -2.18 38.84 12.63
N PRO A 83 -2.88 39.97 12.75
CA PRO A 83 -3.49 40.55 13.99
C PRO A 83 -4.87 40.01 14.36
N ARG A 84 -5.45 39.13 13.57
CA ARG A 84 -6.79 38.54 13.79
C ARG A 84 -6.83 37.07 13.41
N PRO A 85 -7.71 36.27 14.02
CA PRO A 85 -8.01 34.93 13.56
C PRO A 85 -8.42 34.89 12.09
N THR A 86 -8.06 33.80 11.41
CA THR A 86 -8.45 33.53 10.02
C THR A 86 -9.39 32.32 9.95
N LEU A 87 -10.29 32.31 8.97
CA LEU A 87 -11.12 31.15 8.66
C LEU A 87 -10.41 30.32 7.60
N GLU A 88 -10.14 29.07 7.93
CA GLU A 88 -9.64 28.07 6.98
C GLU A 88 -10.81 27.20 6.51
N THR A 89 -10.87 26.95 5.21
CA THR A 89 -11.92 26.16 4.58
C THR A 89 -11.30 25.09 3.70
N TYR A 90 -11.70 23.82 3.91
CA TYR A 90 -11.21 22.68 3.13
C TYR A 90 -12.30 21.61 3.00
N LYS A 91 -12.18 20.74 2.00
CA LYS A 91 -13.08 19.62 1.81
C LYS A 91 -12.88 18.58 2.92
N TYR A 92 -13.95 18.14 3.55
CA TYR A 92 -13.90 17.16 4.62
C TYR A 92 -15.15 16.29 4.66
N GLN A 93 -14.95 15.01 4.85
CA GLN A 93 -16.00 14.02 4.95
C GLN A 93 -16.45 13.83 6.39
N MET A 94 -17.63 14.29 6.74
CA MET A 94 -18.24 14.01 8.04
C MET A 94 -18.85 12.60 8.09
N PRO A 95 -19.02 12.00 9.29
CA PRO A 95 -19.73 10.73 9.42
C PRO A 95 -21.09 10.75 8.71
N GLY A 96 -21.33 9.73 7.86
CA GLY A 96 -22.56 9.60 7.08
C GLY A 96 -22.60 10.39 5.76
N GLU A 97 -21.66 11.28 5.49
CA GLU A 97 -21.55 11.99 4.22
C GLU A 97 -20.78 11.18 3.16
N PRO A 98 -20.97 11.50 1.85
CA PRO A 98 -20.18 10.88 0.79
C PRO A 98 -18.69 11.09 0.98
N GLY A 99 -17.89 10.08 0.60
CA GLY A 99 -16.43 10.17 0.54
C GLY A 99 -15.90 10.62 -0.83
N PRO A 100 -14.59 10.82 -0.96
CA PRO A 100 -13.96 11.04 -2.24
C PRO A 100 -14.08 9.79 -3.12
N HIS A 101 -14.12 9.97 -4.45
CA HIS A 101 -14.16 8.87 -5.38
C HIS A 101 -12.83 8.75 -6.14
N GLY A 102 -12.16 7.61 -6.01
CA GLY A 102 -10.95 7.29 -6.74
C GLY A 102 -11.24 6.79 -8.15
N HIS A 103 -10.46 7.29 -9.11
CA HIS A 103 -10.42 6.82 -10.49
C HIS A 103 -8.99 6.46 -10.85
N MET A 104 -8.79 5.33 -11.51
CA MET A 104 -7.46 4.91 -11.94
C MET A 104 -7.33 5.04 -13.45
N TYR A 105 -6.19 5.57 -13.87
CA TYR A 105 -5.79 5.68 -15.28
C TYR A 105 -4.45 4.99 -15.49
N ILE A 106 -4.30 4.32 -16.63
CA ILE A 106 -2.99 3.86 -17.12
C ILE A 106 -2.70 4.61 -18.41
N PHE A 107 -1.57 5.33 -18.44
CA PHE A 107 -1.08 6.08 -19.58
C PHE A 107 0.06 5.30 -20.25
N ASN A 108 0.07 5.29 -21.59
CA ASN A 108 1.18 4.80 -22.39
C ASN A 108 2.15 5.96 -22.67
N ALA A 109 3.42 5.82 -22.29
CA ALA A 109 4.43 6.88 -22.46
C ALA A 109 4.91 7.04 -23.91
N GLY A 110 4.54 6.14 -24.83
CA GLY A 110 4.92 6.21 -26.24
C GLY A 110 4.06 7.18 -27.04
N ASP A 111 2.74 7.15 -26.82
CA ASP A 111 1.76 7.93 -27.57
C ASP A 111 0.84 8.79 -26.67
N TRP A 112 1.03 8.69 -25.36
CA TRP A 112 0.25 9.36 -24.31
C TRP A 112 -1.25 9.00 -24.31
N SER A 113 -1.63 7.94 -24.97
CA SER A 113 -2.96 7.38 -24.82
C SER A 113 -3.19 6.89 -23.40
N SER A 114 -4.42 6.85 -22.97
CA SER A 114 -4.78 6.33 -21.65
C SER A 114 -6.09 5.56 -21.68
N HIS A 115 -6.23 4.66 -20.75
CA HIS A 115 -7.52 4.04 -20.44
C HIS A 115 -7.80 4.09 -18.94
N THR A 116 -9.07 3.97 -18.60
CA THR A 116 -9.52 3.91 -17.20
C THR A 116 -9.65 2.46 -16.75
N VAL A 117 -9.26 2.22 -15.50
CA VAL A 117 -9.43 0.93 -14.85
C VAL A 117 -10.60 1.00 -13.88
N LYS A 118 -11.57 0.11 -14.00
CA LYS A 118 -12.71 -0.03 -13.09
C LYS A 118 -12.25 -0.63 -11.77
N ILE A 119 -11.98 0.25 -10.78
CA ILE A 119 -11.48 -0.15 -9.46
C ILE A 119 -12.58 -0.22 -8.39
N ASN A 120 -13.73 0.42 -8.63
CA ASN A 120 -14.78 0.58 -7.63
C ASN A 120 -15.60 -0.71 -7.45
N ALA A 121 -15.74 -1.15 -6.19
CA ALA A 121 -16.59 -2.27 -5.79
C ALA A 121 -17.39 -1.97 -4.52
N PHE A 122 -16.92 -1.07 -3.68
CA PHE A 122 -17.58 -0.66 -2.44
C PHE A 122 -17.93 0.82 -2.52
N LYS A 123 -19.03 1.20 -1.88
CA LYS A 123 -19.37 2.61 -1.74
C LYS A 123 -18.32 3.31 -0.87
N ASP A 124 -17.85 4.48 -1.29
CA ASP A 124 -16.85 5.30 -0.58
C ASP A 124 -15.62 4.48 -0.12
N GLN A 125 -15.11 3.63 -0.99
CA GLN A 125 -13.97 2.77 -0.69
C GLN A 125 -12.67 3.54 -0.56
N GLU A 126 -11.82 3.08 0.32
CA GLU A 126 -10.39 3.44 0.33
C GLU A 126 -9.64 2.59 -0.70
N PHE A 127 -8.56 3.17 -1.24
CA PHE A 127 -7.79 2.55 -2.29
C PHE A 127 -6.32 2.91 -2.16
N SER A 128 -5.43 1.91 -2.31
CA SER A 128 -3.99 2.11 -2.28
C SER A 128 -3.26 1.14 -3.21
N PHE A 129 -2.10 1.57 -3.69
CA PHE A 129 -1.17 0.69 -4.39
C PHE A 129 -0.50 -0.27 -3.40
N GLN A 130 -0.31 -1.50 -3.82
CA GLN A 130 0.44 -2.51 -3.09
C GLN A 130 1.89 -2.50 -3.58
N THR A 131 2.83 -2.41 -2.66
CA THR A 131 4.26 -2.52 -2.99
C THR A 131 4.60 -3.94 -3.42
N ALA A 132 5.16 -4.10 -4.62
CA ALA A 132 5.56 -5.41 -5.16
C ALA A 132 6.94 -5.86 -4.62
N GLU A 133 7.88 -4.92 -4.51
CA GLU A 133 9.19 -5.17 -3.93
C GLU A 133 9.39 -4.16 -2.80
N PRO A 134 9.50 -4.61 -1.53
CA PRO A 134 9.87 -3.72 -0.45
C PRO A 134 11.28 -3.21 -0.71
N THR A 135 11.47 -1.91 -0.60
CA THR A 135 12.81 -1.32 -0.56
C THR A 135 13.44 -1.59 0.81
N VAL A 136 14.77 -1.65 0.83
CA VAL A 136 15.54 -1.68 2.08
C VAL A 136 15.15 -0.45 2.91
N ASN A 137 14.82 -0.65 4.18
CA ASN A 137 14.48 0.39 5.14
C ASN A 137 15.59 1.46 5.22
N ASP A 138 15.48 2.45 4.38
CA ASP A 138 16.03 3.76 4.61
C ASP A 138 14.83 4.65 5.01
N GLU A 139 14.89 5.35 6.13
CA GLU A 139 13.81 6.23 6.62
C GLU A 139 13.26 7.20 5.55
N PHE A 140 14.00 7.38 4.46
CA PHE A 140 13.65 8.24 3.34
C PHE A 140 13.14 7.51 2.09
N THR A 141 13.24 6.18 1.99
CA THR A 141 12.91 5.41 0.77
C THR A 141 11.64 4.56 0.85
N ASP A 142 10.97 4.49 1.99
CA ASP A 142 9.70 3.75 2.16
C ASP A 142 8.58 4.22 1.21
N TYR A 143 8.68 5.42 0.68
CA TYR A 143 7.74 5.96 -0.30
C TYR A 143 7.98 5.54 -1.75
N TYR A 144 9.08 4.86 -2.06
CA TYR A 144 9.49 4.55 -3.43
C TYR A 144 9.58 3.05 -3.74
N GLY A 145 8.91 2.22 -2.96
CA GLY A 145 8.79 0.79 -3.25
C GLY A 145 8.24 0.56 -4.66
N LYS A 146 8.80 -0.41 -5.36
CA LYS A 146 8.31 -0.79 -6.69
C LYS A 146 6.89 -1.34 -6.58
N THR A 147 5.95 -0.72 -7.25
CA THR A 147 4.55 -1.14 -7.29
C THR A 147 4.30 -2.14 -8.42
N TRP A 148 4.85 -1.89 -9.59
CA TRP A 148 4.69 -2.77 -10.74
C TRP A 148 5.45 -4.07 -10.58
N LEU A 149 4.89 -5.15 -11.12
CA LEU A 149 5.59 -6.42 -11.25
C LEU A 149 6.77 -6.30 -12.21
N GLY A 150 7.83 -7.07 -11.97
CA GLY A 150 9.06 -6.99 -12.75
C GLY A 150 8.92 -7.35 -14.23
N ASP A 151 7.83 -8.02 -14.61
CA ASP A 151 7.49 -8.37 -16.00
C ASP A 151 6.71 -7.28 -16.75
N ASN A 152 6.44 -6.13 -16.11
CA ASN A 152 5.64 -5.00 -16.61
C ASN A 152 4.17 -5.32 -16.95
N ASN A 153 3.66 -6.50 -16.59
CA ASN A 153 2.32 -6.94 -16.97
C ASN A 153 1.20 -6.40 -16.07
N GLY A 154 1.55 -5.74 -14.97
CA GLY A 154 0.59 -5.17 -14.05
C GLY A 154 1.11 -4.97 -12.64
N PHE A 155 0.20 -4.77 -11.72
CA PHE A 155 0.47 -4.50 -10.32
C PHE A 155 -0.70 -4.93 -9.43
N TYR A 156 -0.49 -4.91 -8.12
CA TYR A 156 -1.53 -5.17 -7.16
C TYR A 156 -2.00 -3.90 -6.45
N VAL A 157 -3.26 -3.90 -6.06
CA VAL A 157 -3.91 -2.81 -5.33
C VAL A 157 -4.75 -3.36 -4.20
N ILE A 158 -4.92 -2.55 -3.17
CA ILE A 158 -5.81 -2.81 -2.05
C ILE A 158 -7.02 -1.91 -2.20
N ARG A 159 -8.21 -2.45 -1.99
CA ARG A 159 -9.41 -1.67 -1.76
C ARG A 159 -10.09 -2.13 -0.48
N GLN A 160 -10.48 -1.18 0.36
CA GLN A 160 -11.14 -1.43 1.62
C GLN A 160 -12.47 -0.68 1.68
N SER A 161 -13.50 -1.32 2.20
CA SER A 161 -14.79 -0.65 2.41
C SER A 161 -14.70 0.37 3.53
N ARG A 162 -15.46 1.47 3.43
CA ARG A 162 -15.50 2.54 4.42
C ARG A 162 -15.84 2.06 5.84
N ASP A 163 -16.63 1.01 5.97
CA ASP A 163 -16.95 0.39 7.26
C ASP A 163 -15.84 -0.53 7.80
N LEU A 164 -14.73 -0.61 7.07
CA LEU A 164 -13.53 -1.41 7.38
C LEU A 164 -13.80 -2.91 7.57
N LYS A 165 -14.91 -3.41 7.05
CA LYS A 165 -15.30 -4.83 7.20
C LYS A 165 -14.97 -5.69 6.00
N ARG A 166 -14.54 -5.07 4.90
CA ARG A 166 -14.24 -5.74 3.63
C ARG A 166 -12.94 -5.20 3.05
N LEU A 167 -12.05 -6.10 2.71
CA LEU A 167 -10.79 -5.82 2.04
C LEU A 167 -10.62 -6.77 0.87
N ASP A 168 -10.25 -6.24 -0.28
CA ASP A 168 -9.84 -7.00 -1.46
C ASP A 168 -8.42 -6.64 -1.86
N ILE A 169 -7.60 -7.64 -2.17
CA ILE A 169 -6.37 -7.49 -2.92
C ILE A 169 -6.69 -7.81 -4.37
N CYS A 170 -6.45 -6.86 -5.25
CA CYS A 170 -6.79 -6.98 -6.66
C CYS A 170 -5.57 -6.87 -7.54
N HIS A 171 -5.52 -7.65 -8.60
CA HIS A 171 -4.55 -7.49 -9.69
C HIS A 171 -5.12 -6.57 -10.76
N VAL A 172 -4.28 -5.67 -11.26
CA VAL A 172 -4.55 -4.78 -12.39
C VAL A 172 -3.56 -5.15 -13.50
N GLY A 173 -4.07 -5.63 -14.63
CA GLY A 173 -3.23 -5.85 -15.83
C GLY A 173 -3.00 -4.55 -16.58
N VAL A 174 -1.85 -4.40 -17.24
CA VAL A 174 -1.45 -3.17 -17.95
C VAL A 174 -2.45 -2.75 -19.03
N ASP A 175 -3.05 -3.72 -19.73
CA ASP A 175 -4.04 -3.47 -20.81
C ASP A 175 -5.48 -3.71 -20.33
N SER A 176 -5.71 -3.89 -19.01
CA SER A 176 -7.03 -4.22 -18.47
C SER A 176 -7.82 -2.96 -18.12
N ASP A 177 -9.09 -2.94 -18.47
CA ASP A 177 -10.05 -1.90 -18.07
C ASP A 177 -10.70 -2.17 -16.69
N SER A 178 -10.28 -3.24 -16.01
CA SER A 178 -10.89 -3.68 -14.75
C SER A 178 -9.91 -4.40 -13.84
N THR A 179 -10.26 -4.48 -12.57
CA THR A 179 -9.50 -5.22 -11.56
C THR A 179 -9.98 -6.66 -11.47
N ARG A 180 -9.05 -7.59 -11.25
CA ARG A 180 -9.35 -8.98 -10.87
C ARG A 180 -9.08 -9.18 -9.38
N THR A 181 -10.12 -9.43 -8.60
CA THR A 181 -9.96 -9.74 -7.17
C THR A 181 -9.24 -11.05 -6.99
N VAL A 182 -8.15 -11.04 -6.23
CA VAL A 182 -7.29 -12.19 -5.93
C VAL A 182 -7.54 -12.70 -4.51
N ILE A 183 -7.54 -11.79 -3.54
CA ILE A 183 -7.80 -12.12 -2.14
C ILE A 183 -8.99 -11.29 -1.66
N THR A 184 -9.84 -11.94 -0.89
CA THR A 184 -10.99 -11.31 -0.23
C THR A 184 -10.91 -11.59 1.25
N ASP A 185 -10.93 -10.54 2.06
CA ASP A 185 -11.04 -10.66 3.51
C ASP A 185 -12.30 -9.97 4.02
N ARG A 186 -13.02 -10.62 4.92
CA ARG A 186 -14.34 -10.18 5.41
C ARG A 186 -14.49 -10.51 6.88
N MET A 187 -14.83 -9.49 7.67
CA MET A 187 -15.14 -9.63 9.09
C MET A 187 -16.45 -8.91 9.41
N ASN A 188 -17.16 -9.34 10.43
CA ASN A 188 -18.33 -8.62 10.93
C ASN A 188 -17.97 -7.45 11.84
N THR A 189 -16.70 -7.34 12.23
CA THR A 189 -16.13 -6.29 13.09
C THR A 189 -15.24 -5.35 12.28
N TYR A 190 -13.98 -5.72 12.09
CA TYR A 190 -12.94 -4.92 11.48
C TYR A 190 -11.96 -5.81 10.72
N VAL A 191 -11.54 -5.41 9.54
CA VAL A 191 -10.45 -6.04 8.78
C VAL A 191 -9.27 -5.08 8.80
N GLU A 192 -8.19 -5.48 9.46
CA GLU A 192 -6.95 -4.72 9.43
C GLU A 192 -6.29 -4.80 8.05
N CYS A 193 -5.95 -3.63 7.51
CA CYS A 193 -5.27 -3.55 6.23
C CYS A 193 -3.76 -3.60 6.46
N ARG A 194 -3.12 -4.68 6.03
CA ARG A 194 -1.66 -4.85 6.04
C ARG A 194 -1.12 -5.12 4.65
N GLN A 195 0.14 -4.75 4.45
CA GLN A 195 0.86 -5.00 3.20
C GLN A 195 0.96 -6.50 2.91
N THR A 196 0.49 -6.91 1.74
CA THR A 196 0.65 -8.27 1.24
C THR A 196 2.05 -8.43 0.65
N ARG A 197 2.76 -9.52 1.00
CA ARG A 197 4.07 -9.81 0.41
C ARG A 197 3.87 -10.51 -0.93
N ILE A 198 4.42 -9.94 -1.99
CA ILE A 198 4.34 -10.45 -3.35
C ILE A 198 5.60 -11.27 -3.63
N LEU A 199 5.45 -12.50 -4.06
CA LEU A 199 6.53 -13.46 -4.27
C LEU A 199 6.59 -13.95 -5.72
N GLU A 200 7.76 -14.44 -6.12
CA GLU A 200 8.00 -15.05 -7.43
C GLU A 200 7.49 -14.18 -8.59
N GLY A 201 7.72 -12.86 -8.49
CA GLY A 201 7.27 -11.91 -9.52
C GLY A 201 5.75 -11.84 -9.67
N GLY A 202 5.00 -12.04 -8.60
CA GLY A 202 3.53 -11.95 -8.63
C GLY A 202 2.81 -13.30 -8.73
N LYS A 203 3.52 -14.43 -8.76
CA LYS A 203 2.92 -15.76 -8.86
C LYS A 203 2.34 -16.26 -7.55
N LYS A 204 2.85 -15.75 -6.42
CA LYS A 204 2.36 -16.08 -5.08
C LYS A 204 2.27 -14.83 -4.22
N LEU A 205 1.41 -14.89 -3.19
CA LEU A 205 1.21 -13.81 -2.25
C LEU A 205 1.14 -14.36 -0.82
N ILE A 206 1.74 -13.66 0.14
CA ILE A 206 1.53 -13.91 1.56
C ILE A 206 0.63 -12.79 2.09
N HIS A 207 -0.53 -13.16 2.59
CA HIS A 207 -1.51 -12.24 3.15
C HIS A 207 -1.72 -12.53 4.64
N TRP A 208 -1.68 -11.48 5.45
CA TRP A 208 -2.02 -11.51 6.85
C TRP A 208 -3.53 -11.43 7.03
N SER A 209 -4.13 -12.28 7.86
CA SER A 209 -5.58 -12.30 8.06
C SER A 209 -5.96 -12.93 9.39
N GLU A 210 -7.01 -12.38 10.02
CA GLU A 210 -7.62 -12.88 11.26
C GLU A 210 -8.86 -13.76 11.02
N ARG A 211 -9.05 -14.25 9.80
CA ARG A 211 -10.28 -14.98 9.36
C ARG A 211 -10.64 -16.20 10.18
N ASN A 212 -9.70 -16.79 10.90
CA ASN A 212 -9.92 -17.93 11.79
C ASN A 212 -9.99 -17.53 13.28
N GLY A 213 -10.04 -16.23 13.59
CA GLY A 213 -10.04 -15.68 14.94
C GLY A 213 -8.64 -15.38 15.50
N TRP A 214 -7.58 -15.69 14.76
CA TRP A 214 -6.19 -15.41 15.09
C TRP A 214 -5.47 -14.80 13.89
N ALA A 215 -4.54 -13.90 14.13
CA ALA A 215 -3.70 -13.32 13.09
C ALA A 215 -2.71 -14.35 12.56
N ASN A 216 -2.90 -14.78 11.33
CA ASN A 216 -2.10 -15.78 10.65
C ASN A 216 -1.67 -15.33 9.25
N LEU A 217 -0.61 -15.94 8.71
CA LEU A 217 -0.10 -15.71 7.36
C LEU A 217 -0.57 -16.82 6.42
N TYR A 218 -1.25 -16.41 5.36
CA TYR A 218 -1.78 -17.33 4.34
C TYR A 218 -1.02 -17.16 3.03
N LEU A 219 -0.52 -18.25 2.48
CA LEU A 219 0.10 -18.29 1.16
C LEU A 219 -0.98 -18.55 0.09
N TYR A 220 -1.01 -17.68 -0.92
CA TYR A 220 -1.91 -17.75 -2.06
C TYR A 220 -1.14 -17.93 -3.37
N SER A 221 -1.79 -18.54 -4.36
CA SER A 221 -1.41 -18.45 -5.76
C SER A 221 -1.99 -17.17 -6.40
N ALA A 222 -1.42 -16.75 -7.53
CA ALA A 222 -1.86 -15.56 -8.26
C ALA A 222 -3.33 -15.62 -8.72
N ASP A 223 -3.92 -16.80 -8.85
CA ASP A 223 -5.34 -17.00 -9.19
C ASP A 223 -6.28 -16.88 -7.97
N GLY A 224 -5.73 -16.62 -6.77
CA GLY A 224 -6.49 -16.39 -5.54
C GLY A 224 -6.81 -17.62 -4.73
N LYS A 225 -6.24 -18.78 -5.07
CA LYS A 225 -6.41 -19.99 -4.25
C LYS A 225 -5.47 -19.97 -3.06
N VAL A 226 -5.99 -20.28 -1.87
CA VAL A 226 -5.17 -20.53 -0.69
C VAL A 226 -4.36 -21.81 -0.91
N ILE A 227 -3.04 -21.68 -0.92
CA ILE A 227 -2.13 -22.83 -0.97
C ILE A 227 -2.02 -23.43 0.42
N ARG A 228 -1.83 -22.59 1.46
CA ARG A 228 -1.75 -23.02 2.86
C ARG A 228 -1.83 -21.88 3.86
N ASN A 229 -2.13 -22.19 5.13
CA ASN A 229 -1.81 -21.35 6.27
C ASN A 229 -0.35 -21.65 6.68
N LEU A 230 0.51 -20.61 6.71
CA LEU A 230 1.94 -20.75 7.04
C LEU A 230 2.21 -20.76 8.55
N THR A 231 1.31 -20.15 9.31
CA THR A 231 1.47 -19.92 10.76
C THR A 231 0.24 -20.38 11.53
N GLU A 232 -0.29 -21.52 11.15
CA GLU A 232 -1.51 -22.05 11.76
C GLU A 232 -1.34 -22.22 13.29
N GLY A 233 -2.24 -21.58 14.05
CA GLY A 233 -2.21 -21.66 15.51
C GLY A 233 -3.05 -20.59 16.19
N ALA A 234 -3.24 -20.77 17.50
CA ALA A 234 -3.95 -19.84 18.38
C ALA A 234 -2.98 -18.84 19.00
N TYR A 235 -2.36 -18.01 18.18
CA TYR A 235 -1.44 -16.95 18.55
C TYR A 235 -1.48 -15.81 17.52
N HIS A 236 -0.95 -14.65 17.88
CA HIS A 236 -0.99 -13.47 17.04
C HIS A 236 0.31 -13.27 16.28
N VAL A 237 0.27 -13.34 14.96
CA VAL A 237 1.36 -12.89 14.09
C VAL A 237 1.30 -11.37 13.98
N ASP A 238 2.37 -10.71 14.42
CA ASP A 238 2.48 -9.25 14.40
C ASP A 238 2.91 -8.73 13.03
N ASP A 239 4.07 -9.15 12.53
CA ASP A 239 4.61 -8.65 11.25
C ASP A 239 5.52 -9.67 10.57
N VAL A 240 5.67 -9.52 9.23
CA VAL A 240 6.65 -10.24 8.41
C VAL A 240 7.91 -9.40 8.31
N LEU A 241 8.98 -9.85 8.95
CA LEU A 241 10.27 -9.16 8.96
C LEU A 241 11.02 -9.30 7.62
N ALA A 242 11.03 -10.50 7.06
CA ALA A 242 11.66 -10.77 5.77
C ALA A 242 11.12 -12.05 5.13
N VAL A 243 11.27 -12.12 3.80
CA VAL A 243 11.00 -13.31 3.01
C VAL A 243 12.27 -13.71 2.26
N ASN A 244 12.76 -14.92 2.51
CA ASN A 244 13.85 -15.50 1.73
C ASN A 244 13.27 -16.49 0.72
N GLU A 245 12.98 -15.98 -0.48
CA GLU A 245 12.41 -16.81 -1.56
C GLU A 245 13.39 -17.89 -2.03
N LYS A 246 14.69 -17.59 -2.04
CA LYS A 246 15.73 -18.51 -2.50
C LYS A 246 15.85 -19.74 -1.61
N GLU A 247 15.79 -19.55 -0.30
CA GLU A 247 15.88 -20.63 0.69
C GLU A 247 14.49 -21.13 1.13
N GLY A 248 13.42 -20.45 0.72
CA GLY A 248 12.04 -20.87 0.90
C GLY A 248 11.52 -20.74 2.32
N TYR A 249 11.81 -19.62 3.02
CA TYR A 249 11.27 -19.34 4.37
C TYR A 249 10.90 -17.88 4.58
N ILE A 250 10.16 -17.63 5.64
CA ILE A 250 9.87 -16.29 6.15
C ILE A 250 10.40 -16.15 7.57
N LEU A 251 10.81 -14.92 7.92
CA LEU A 251 11.02 -14.45 9.28
C LEU A 251 9.83 -13.55 9.65
N PHE A 252 9.27 -13.77 10.82
CA PHE A 252 8.13 -12.99 11.29
C PHE A 252 8.17 -12.82 12.80
N ARG A 253 7.48 -11.79 13.31
CA ARG A 253 7.22 -11.62 14.74
C ARG A 253 5.84 -12.14 15.09
N ALA A 254 5.74 -12.73 16.27
CA ALA A 254 4.46 -13.15 16.82
C ALA A 254 4.51 -13.14 18.35
N CYS A 255 3.33 -13.08 18.98
CA CYS A 255 3.18 -13.18 20.43
C CYS A 255 2.09 -14.20 20.80
N GLY A 256 2.13 -14.67 22.05
CA GLY A 256 1.14 -15.61 22.59
C GLY A 256 1.33 -17.06 22.17
N LYS A 257 2.44 -17.42 21.48
CA LYS A 257 2.72 -18.81 21.06
C LYS A 257 3.42 -19.61 22.17
N GLU A 258 4.34 -18.99 22.90
CA GLU A 258 5.12 -19.69 23.94
C GLU A 258 4.31 -19.84 25.22
N LYS A 259 4.27 -21.06 25.77
CA LYS A 259 3.51 -21.37 26.98
C LYS A 259 4.26 -20.92 28.23
N GLY A 260 3.53 -20.27 29.13
CA GLY A 260 4.07 -19.87 30.43
C GLY A 260 4.76 -18.51 30.42
N GLU A 261 4.84 -17.86 29.28
CA GLU A 261 5.35 -16.50 29.12
C GLU A 261 4.22 -15.47 29.09
N ASN A 262 4.56 -14.19 29.17
CA ASN A 262 3.60 -13.11 28.97
C ASN A 262 3.12 -13.15 27.50
N PRO A 263 1.80 -13.32 27.26
CA PRO A 263 1.27 -13.48 25.89
C PRO A 263 1.41 -12.24 25.00
N TYR A 264 1.87 -11.12 25.53
CA TYR A 264 2.14 -9.89 24.76
C TYR A 264 3.62 -9.73 24.39
N GLN A 265 4.50 -10.60 24.86
CA GLN A 265 5.90 -10.59 24.45
C GLN A 265 6.01 -11.06 23.00
N LEU A 266 6.64 -10.21 22.18
CA LEU A 266 6.93 -10.51 20.78
C LEU A 266 8.20 -11.33 20.67
N HIS A 267 8.18 -12.30 19.79
CA HIS A 267 9.29 -13.19 19.48
C HIS A 267 9.50 -13.30 17.96
N VAL A 268 10.72 -13.62 17.55
CA VAL A 268 11.07 -13.86 16.15
C VAL A 268 11.00 -15.36 15.85
N TYR A 269 10.26 -15.66 14.80
CA TYR A 269 10.09 -17.02 14.29
C TYR A 269 10.53 -17.15 12.85
N ARG A 270 10.90 -18.36 12.48
CA ARG A 270 11.07 -18.78 11.09
C ARG A 270 10.14 -19.93 10.75
N VAL A 271 9.48 -19.84 9.59
CA VAL A 271 8.68 -20.93 9.03
C VAL A 271 8.98 -21.09 7.54
N SER A 272 8.96 -22.33 7.06
CA SER A 272 9.13 -22.64 5.64
C SER A 272 7.92 -22.18 4.83
N LEU A 273 8.13 -21.69 3.61
CA LEU A 273 7.06 -21.46 2.62
C LEU A 273 6.32 -22.75 2.21
N GLN A 274 6.93 -23.92 2.53
CA GLN A 274 6.27 -25.23 2.38
C GLN A 274 5.40 -25.58 3.59
N GLY A 275 5.35 -24.72 4.62
CA GLY A 275 4.64 -24.96 5.87
C GLY A 275 5.49 -25.74 6.89
N GLY A 276 4.87 -26.15 7.97
CA GLY A 276 5.50 -26.81 9.10
C GLY A 276 5.43 -25.96 10.37
N GLU A 277 6.00 -26.44 11.46
CA GLU A 277 5.98 -25.75 12.75
C GLU A 277 6.95 -24.55 12.73
N PRO A 278 6.49 -23.35 13.11
CA PRO A 278 7.37 -22.18 13.26
C PRO A 278 8.43 -22.42 14.35
N LYS A 279 9.67 -22.13 14.02
CA LYS A 279 10.81 -22.27 14.92
C LYS A 279 11.13 -20.93 15.57
N LEU A 280 11.17 -20.89 16.92
CA LEU A 280 11.64 -19.76 17.71
C LEU A 280 13.15 -19.53 17.43
N LEU A 281 13.56 -18.27 17.25
CA LEU A 281 14.93 -17.88 16.92
C LEU A 281 15.62 -17.01 17.96
N ASP A 282 14.89 -16.54 18.94
CA ASP A 282 15.39 -15.63 19.97
C ASP A 282 15.34 -16.23 21.40
N MET A 283 15.57 -15.38 22.41
CA MET A 283 15.61 -15.82 23.80
C MET A 283 14.22 -15.83 24.41
N PRO A 284 13.86 -16.88 25.18
CA PRO A 284 12.57 -16.95 25.85
C PRO A 284 12.43 -15.88 26.95
N ASP A 285 11.18 -15.63 27.36
CA ASP A 285 10.81 -14.75 28.48
C ASP A 285 11.29 -13.29 28.34
N MET A 286 11.42 -12.83 27.11
CA MET A 286 11.78 -11.44 26.78
C MET A 286 10.97 -10.93 25.59
N ASN A 287 10.61 -9.64 25.65
CA ASN A 287 10.03 -8.98 24.49
C ASN A 287 11.14 -8.61 23.49
N VAL A 288 10.93 -8.88 22.21
CA VAL A 288 11.90 -8.64 21.15
C VAL A 288 11.38 -7.63 20.16
N ASP A 289 12.13 -6.55 19.96
CA ASP A 289 12.01 -5.69 18.79
C ASP A 289 13.10 -6.06 17.81
N ALA A 290 12.74 -6.43 16.57
CA ALA A 290 13.66 -7.03 15.62
C ALA A 290 13.52 -6.41 14.22
N TYR A 291 14.68 -6.26 13.56
CA TYR A 291 14.81 -5.78 12.19
C TYR A 291 15.62 -6.79 11.40
N ALA A 292 15.05 -7.34 10.34
CA ALA A 292 15.77 -8.27 9.47
C ALA A 292 16.45 -7.54 8.32
N LEU A 293 17.57 -8.10 7.86
CA LEU A 293 18.16 -7.70 6.58
C LEU A 293 17.24 -8.17 5.44
N GLU A 294 17.34 -7.50 4.29
CA GLU A 294 16.47 -7.73 3.12
C GLU A 294 16.41 -9.21 2.70
N ASP A 295 17.55 -9.91 2.73
CA ASP A 295 17.64 -11.32 2.38
C ASP A 295 17.15 -12.28 3.48
N GLY A 296 16.77 -11.75 4.65
CA GLY A 296 16.28 -12.52 5.79
C GLY A 296 17.27 -13.50 6.41
N LYS A 297 18.57 -13.43 6.09
CA LYS A 297 19.57 -14.32 6.69
C LYS A 297 19.96 -13.92 8.09
N TYR A 298 19.94 -12.63 8.37
CA TYR A 298 20.28 -12.06 9.66
C TYR A 298 19.19 -11.09 10.11
N PHE A 299 19.05 -10.97 11.39
CA PHE A 299 18.24 -9.92 12.02
C PHE A 299 18.96 -9.36 13.25
N ILE A 300 18.67 -8.11 13.58
CA ILE A 300 19.12 -7.47 14.80
C ILE A 300 17.94 -7.51 15.76
N ALA A 301 18.19 -7.91 17.02
CA ALA A 301 17.16 -8.01 18.04
C ALA A 301 17.53 -7.14 19.25
N ASN A 302 16.58 -6.30 19.66
CA ASN A 302 16.62 -5.52 20.90
C ASN A 302 15.70 -6.19 21.91
N TYR A 303 16.25 -6.54 23.08
CA TYR A 303 15.53 -7.24 24.12
C TYR A 303 15.09 -6.30 25.24
N SER A 304 13.86 -6.49 25.74
CA SER A 304 13.34 -5.79 26.92
C SER A 304 12.49 -6.74 27.78
N ARG A 305 12.34 -6.37 29.06
CA ARG A 305 11.47 -7.09 30.03
C ARG A 305 10.27 -6.25 30.39
#